data_32808e7effc14608a1273498e2935041
#
_entry.id   32808e7effc14608a1273498e2935041
#
_cell.length_a   1.000
_cell.length_b   1.000
_cell.length_c   1.000
_cell.angle_alpha   90.00
_cell.angle_beta   90.00
_cell.angle_gamma   90.00
#
_symmetry.space_group_name_H-M   'P 1'
#
loop_
_entity.id
_entity.type
_entity.pdbx_description
1 polymer ?
#
loop_
_entity_poly.entity_id
_entity_poly.type
_entity_poly.pdbx_seq_one_letter_code
_entity_poly.pdbx_strand_id
1 'polypeptide(L)'
;MNILTEEMATLIVEETAKRTQSNINIMNFNGEIIASFDKKRVGTIHEGARKVLEREETVILSKEDSATLEGTQPGVNLPIIFQDNIVGVIGITGDPEKLTHVSDLVKMSTELLLYQNYFTYELEGNIRSQELFIEELLKSEPSKSFIQHLSNQLNTNLLTFGKCIIINIEKQIFSKNSTVRTLASKIDPSSFVIAFTNHNRIVILATDEDRCALDEKINRIHQMFKDLQLEVHMTSSLIFTNLNDFKKAYEECELVFMLNEQSAPLVSFEEVEEKTLLYQIDSEIRERFKKRIIGDLDDQSIATLKIFFHNNLNISQTAKHLYIHRNTLLYRLEKCKTVTGLNPKKYSEALKLQIAMWC
;
A
#
# COMPACT_ATOMS: atom_id res chain seq x y z
N MET A 1 -1.28 10.53 25.49
CA MET A 1 -2.37 10.25 24.54
C MET A 1 -3.45 9.49 25.29
N ASN A 2 -4.71 9.94 25.27
CA ASN A 2 -5.79 9.21 25.97
C ASN A 2 -6.21 8.02 25.09
N ILE A 3 -5.69 6.83 25.38
CA ILE A 3 -5.89 5.60 24.57
C ILE A 3 -7.32 5.08 24.77
N LEU A 4 -7.90 5.29 25.94
CA LEU A 4 -9.28 4.89 26.28
C LEU A 4 -10.22 6.09 26.05
N THR A 5 -10.68 6.27 24.81
CA THR A 5 -11.64 7.33 24.45
C THR A 5 -13.08 6.92 24.82
N GLU A 6 -13.99 7.90 24.93
CA GLU A 6 -15.42 7.62 25.18
C GLU A 6 -16.07 6.75 24.09
N GLU A 7 -15.68 6.96 22.83
CA GLU A 7 -16.18 6.16 21.70
C GLU A 7 -15.76 4.69 21.85
N MET A 8 -14.48 4.47 22.18
CA MET A 8 -13.92 3.14 22.38
C MET A 8 -14.54 2.46 23.61
N ALA A 9 -14.65 3.19 24.73
CA ALA A 9 -15.28 2.69 25.94
C ALA A 9 -16.75 2.28 25.68
N THR A 10 -17.49 3.07 24.90
CA THR A 10 -18.87 2.77 24.50
C THR A 10 -18.94 1.49 23.67
N LEU A 11 -18.08 1.33 22.68
CA LEU A 11 -18.02 0.11 21.87
C LEU A 11 -17.74 -1.13 22.72
N ILE A 12 -16.78 -1.05 23.63
CA ILE A 12 -16.42 -2.14 24.54
C ILE A 12 -17.60 -2.53 25.42
N VAL A 13 -18.27 -1.51 26.02
CA VAL A 13 -19.46 -1.75 26.89
C VAL A 13 -20.56 -2.44 26.09
N GLU A 14 -20.90 -1.95 24.90
CA GLU A 14 -21.98 -2.51 24.08
C GLU A 14 -21.68 -3.95 23.66
N GLU A 15 -20.48 -4.25 23.19
CA GLU A 15 -20.09 -5.60 22.74
C GLU A 15 -19.99 -6.57 23.92
N THR A 16 -19.50 -6.13 25.07
CA THR A 16 -19.31 -6.99 26.22
C THR A 16 -20.64 -7.23 26.95
N ALA A 17 -21.47 -6.19 27.13
CA ALA A 17 -22.76 -6.32 27.82
C ALA A 17 -23.74 -7.25 27.06
N LYS A 18 -23.74 -7.19 25.70
CA LYS A 18 -24.55 -8.11 24.87
C LYS A 18 -24.24 -9.59 25.14
N ARG A 19 -22.94 -9.90 25.39
CA ARG A 19 -22.46 -11.27 25.56
C ARG A 19 -22.57 -11.79 26.97
N THR A 20 -22.37 -10.91 27.97
CA THR A 20 -22.34 -11.28 29.39
C THR A 20 -23.68 -11.09 30.07
N GLN A 21 -24.62 -10.37 29.45
CA GLN A 21 -25.92 -9.98 30.04
C GLN A 21 -25.75 -9.25 31.39
N SER A 22 -24.60 -8.60 31.60
CA SER A 22 -24.24 -7.90 32.82
C SER A 22 -24.16 -6.38 32.55
N ASN A 23 -24.45 -5.58 33.60
CA ASN A 23 -24.25 -4.17 33.53
C ASN A 23 -22.76 -3.86 33.68
N ILE A 24 -22.14 -3.30 32.62
CA ILE A 24 -20.73 -3.00 32.54
C ILE A 24 -20.55 -1.50 32.46
N ASN A 25 -19.54 -1.01 33.19
CA ASN A 25 -19.13 0.38 33.21
C ASN A 25 -17.63 0.45 32.92
N ILE A 26 -17.23 1.46 32.17
CA ILE A 26 -15.81 1.82 31.99
C ILE A 26 -15.57 3.19 32.56
N MET A 27 -14.54 3.33 33.38
CA MET A 27 -14.14 4.54 34.07
C MET A 27 -12.74 4.97 33.64
N ASN A 28 -12.53 6.28 33.55
CA ASN A 28 -11.22 6.87 33.31
C ASN A 28 -10.35 6.86 34.57
N PHE A 29 -9.11 7.40 34.51
CA PHE A 29 -8.18 7.47 35.63
C PHE A 29 -8.57 8.47 36.73
N ASN A 30 -9.68 9.18 36.60
CA ASN A 30 -10.27 9.98 37.66
C ASN A 30 -11.38 9.23 38.39
N GLY A 31 -11.72 8.01 37.96
CA GLY A 31 -12.84 7.25 38.47
C GLY A 31 -14.20 7.71 37.94
N GLU A 32 -14.22 8.52 36.89
CA GLU A 32 -15.44 8.97 36.22
C GLU A 32 -15.89 7.95 35.19
N ILE A 33 -17.18 7.62 35.18
CA ILE A 33 -17.78 6.69 34.22
C ILE A 33 -17.86 7.36 32.86
N ILE A 34 -17.02 6.90 31.89
CA ILE A 34 -17.00 7.38 30.51
C ILE A 34 -17.90 6.59 29.58
N ALA A 35 -18.23 5.34 29.94
CA ALA A 35 -19.21 4.51 29.24
C ALA A 35 -19.92 3.57 30.21
N SER A 36 -21.22 3.36 30.01
CA SER A 36 -22.03 2.47 30.81
C SER A 36 -23.17 1.87 29.99
N PHE A 37 -23.54 0.62 30.27
CA PHE A 37 -24.77 0.04 29.72
C PHE A 37 -26.01 0.82 30.21
N ASP A 38 -26.02 1.26 31.47
CA ASP A 38 -26.98 2.25 31.97
C ASP A 38 -26.46 3.68 31.70
N LYS A 39 -26.92 4.26 30.61
CA LYS A 39 -26.49 5.60 30.14
C LYS A 39 -26.67 6.72 31.18
N LYS A 40 -27.54 6.57 32.16
CA LYS A 40 -27.75 7.56 33.23
C LYS A 40 -26.56 7.71 34.17
N ARG A 41 -25.64 6.72 34.16
CA ARG A 41 -24.45 6.70 35.00
C ARG A 41 -23.26 7.41 34.40
N VAL A 42 -23.26 7.65 33.08
CA VAL A 42 -22.16 8.34 32.40
C VAL A 42 -21.98 9.76 32.98
N GLY A 43 -20.72 10.13 33.21
CA GLY A 43 -20.34 11.39 33.81
C GLY A 43 -20.36 11.39 35.34
N THR A 44 -20.80 10.32 36.03
CA THR A 44 -20.77 10.21 37.47
C THR A 44 -19.49 9.56 38.00
N ILE A 45 -19.10 9.88 39.23
CA ILE A 45 -17.93 9.30 39.88
C ILE A 45 -18.30 7.92 40.44
N HIS A 46 -17.36 6.96 40.27
CA HIS A 46 -17.44 5.61 40.79
C HIS A 46 -16.36 5.37 41.85
N GLU A 47 -16.70 5.46 43.14
CA GLU A 47 -15.74 5.31 44.24
C GLU A 47 -14.99 3.96 44.22
N GLY A 48 -15.67 2.88 43.81
CA GLY A 48 -15.00 1.58 43.62
C GLY A 48 -13.87 1.61 42.59
N ALA A 49 -13.98 2.42 41.52
CA ALA A 49 -12.93 2.60 40.56
C ALA A 49 -11.74 3.38 41.13
N ARG A 50 -11.97 4.40 41.95
CA ARG A 50 -10.90 5.12 42.65
C ARG A 50 -10.06 4.17 43.50
N LYS A 51 -10.72 3.26 44.25
CA LYS A 51 -10.00 2.25 45.05
C LYS A 51 -9.13 1.31 44.17
N VAL A 52 -9.59 0.94 42.96
CA VAL A 52 -8.77 0.16 42.03
C VAL A 52 -7.53 0.96 41.59
N LEU A 53 -7.71 2.24 41.27
CA LEU A 53 -6.61 3.11 40.83
C LEU A 53 -5.58 3.39 41.94
N GLU A 54 -6.04 3.51 43.21
CA GLU A 54 -5.16 3.68 44.37
C GLU A 54 -4.37 2.42 44.73
N ARG A 55 -4.97 1.23 44.57
CA ARG A 55 -4.35 -0.06 44.97
C ARG A 55 -3.68 -0.77 43.82
N GLU A 56 -4.00 -0.38 42.61
CA GLU A 56 -3.58 -1.05 41.35
C GLU A 56 -4.01 -2.53 41.27
N GLU A 57 -5.05 -2.87 42.03
CA GLU A 57 -5.54 -4.25 42.15
C GLU A 57 -7.06 -4.33 41.91
N THR A 58 -7.55 -5.53 41.64
CA THR A 58 -8.99 -5.82 41.54
C THR A 58 -9.69 -5.53 42.85
N VAL A 59 -10.79 -4.79 42.84
CA VAL A 59 -11.63 -4.49 44.01
C VAL A 59 -12.98 -5.14 43.84
N ILE A 60 -13.30 -6.02 44.76
CA ILE A 60 -14.61 -6.69 44.87
C ILE A 60 -15.42 -5.90 45.89
N LEU A 61 -16.68 -5.56 45.52
CA LEU A 61 -17.60 -4.85 46.36
C LEU A 61 -18.81 -5.73 46.72
N SER A 62 -18.96 -6.02 48.01
CA SER A 62 -20.15 -6.67 48.53
C SER A 62 -21.36 -5.71 48.56
N LYS A 63 -22.55 -6.23 48.92
CA LYS A 63 -23.74 -5.40 49.14
C LYS A 63 -23.54 -4.39 50.30
N GLU A 64 -22.78 -4.80 51.31
CA GLU A 64 -22.49 -3.97 52.49
C GLU A 64 -21.49 -2.88 52.12
N ASP A 65 -20.43 -3.22 51.38
CA ASP A 65 -19.43 -2.24 50.92
C ASP A 65 -20.05 -1.17 50.00
N SER A 66 -20.91 -1.61 49.09
CA SER A 66 -21.53 -0.71 48.11
C SER A 66 -22.53 0.28 48.74
N ALA A 67 -23.10 -0.05 49.88
CA ALA A 67 -24.00 0.83 50.61
C ALA A 67 -23.28 2.04 51.25
N THR A 68 -21.95 1.94 51.43
CA THR A 68 -21.13 3.01 52.06
C THR A 68 -20.34 3.85 51.03
N LEU A 69 -20.32 3.45 49.75
CA LEU A 69 -19.54 4.07 48.71
C LEU A 69 -20.44 4.74 47.64
N GLU A 70 -20.19 6.01 47.37
CA GLU A 70 -21.00 6.78 46.43
C GLU A 70 -20.89 6.26 44.99
N GLY A 71 -22.00 6.20 44.27
CA GLY A 71 -22.07 5.76 42.88
C GLY A 71 -21.76 4.30 42.60
N THR A 72 -21.64 3.46 43.66
CA THR A 72 -21.28 2.02 43.50
C THR A 72 -22.46 1.10 43.61
N GLN A 73 -22.32 -0.10 43.01
CA GLN A 73 -23.21 -1.23 43.17
C GLN A 73 -22.35 -2.49 43.45
N PRO A 74 -22.93 -3.55 44.05
CA PRO A 74 -22.21 -4.79 44.25
C PRO A 74 -21.64 -5.32 42.93
N GLY A 75 -20.39 -5.79 42.95
CA GLY A 75 -19.74 -6.24 41.73
C GLY A 75 -18.23 -6.32 41.85
N VAL A 76 -17.59 -6.42 40.70
CA VAL A 76 -16.14 -6.53 40.57
C VAL A 76 -15.63 -5.36 39.72
N ASN A 77 -14.58 -4.66 40.20
CA ASN A 77 -13.91 -3.58 39.50
C ASN A 77 -12.46 -3.99 39.25
N LEU A 78 -12.01 -3.95 37.99
CA LEU A 78 -10.69 -4.43 37.57
C LEU A 78 -9.95 -3.33 36.84
N PRO A 79 -8.62 -3.21 37.04
CA PRO A 79 -7.81 -2.29 36.25
C PRO A 79 -7.72 -2.77 34.79
N ILE A 80 -7.88 -1.84 33.84
CA ILE A 80 -7.61 -2.04 32.42
C ILE A 80 -6.13 -1.68 32.18
N ILE A 81 -5.35 -2.66 31.74
CA ILE A 81 -3.91 -2.49 31.55
C ILE A 81 -3.58 -2.42 30.06
N PHE A 82 -2.78 -1.43 29.68
CA PHE A 82 -2.27 -1.27 28.35
C PHE A 82 -0.80 -0.88 28.40
N GLN A 83 0.11 -1.66 27.78
CA GLN A 83 1.56 -1.46 27.82
C GLN A 83 2.09 -1.20 29.24
N ASP A 84 1.73 -2.08 30.16
CA ASP A 84 2.11 -2.07 31.59
C ASP A 84 1.60 -0.85 32.39
N ASN A 85 0.70 -0.06 31.83
CA ASN A 85 0.07 1.09 32.50
C ASN A 85 -1.43 0.85 32.68
N ILE A 86 -1.97 1.29 33.81
CA ILE A 86 -3.42 1.34 34.02
C ILE A 86 -3.98 2.54 33.24
N VAL A 87 -4.87 2.25 32.27
CA VAL A 87 -5.49 3.27 31.41
C VAL A 87 -6.94 3.58 31.81
N GLY A 88 -7.51 2.78 32.70
CA GLY A 88 -8.86 2.93 33.21
C GLY A 88 -9.28 1.77 34.09
N VAL A 89 -10.56 1.71 34.42
CA VAL A 89 -11.15 0.63 35.22
C VAL A 89 -12.41 0.12 34.54
N ILE A 90 -12.60 -1.19 34.55
CA ILE A 90 -13.85 -1.83 34.15
C ILE A 90 -14.59 -2.34 35.37
N GLY A 91 -15.86 -1.95 35.52
CA GLY A 91 -16.75 -2.39 36.58
C GLY A 91 -17.84 -3.29 36.02
N ILE A 92 -18.07 -4.45 36.66
CA ILE A 92 -19.10 -5.39 36.31
C ILE A 92 -20.04 -5.49 37.50
N THR A 93 -21.30 -5.12 37.32
CA THR A 93 -22.32 -5.14 38.36
C THR A 93 -22.94 -6.52 38.46
N GLY A 94 -23.08 -7.04 39.67
CA GLY A 94 -23.72 -8.31 39.93
C GLY A 94 -23.26 -8.97 41.24
N ASP A 95 -23.64 -10.23 41.44
CA ASP A 95 -23.21 -11.04 42.57
C ASP A 95 -21.71 -11.40 42.42
N PRO A 96 -20.82 -10.91 43.30
CA PRO A 96 -19.37 -11.12 43.15
C PRO A 96 -18.95 -12.58 43.06
N GLU A 97 -19.63 -13.51 43.76
CA GLU A 97 -19.29 -14.93 43.71
C GLU A 97 -19.52 -15.54 42.32
N LYS A 98 -20.54 -15.06 41.59
CA LYS A 98 -20.83 -15.49 40.21
C LYS A 98 -19.96 -14.82 39.18
N LEU A 99 -19.44 -13.63 39.51
CA LEU A 99 -18.64 -12.83 38.56
C LEU A 99 -17.15 -13.22 38.53
N THR A 100 -16.63 -13.93 39.52
CA THR A 100 -15.19 -14.23 39.65
C THR A 100 -14.58 -14.85 38.39
N HIS A 101 -15.27 -15.76 37.73
CA HIS A 101 -14.78 -16.40 36.50
C HIS A 101 -15.06 -15.59 35.22
N VAL A 102 -16.07 -14.72 35.24
CA VAL A 102 -16.46 -13.90 34.09
C VAL A 102 -15.64 -12.62 34.02
N SER A 103 -15.26 -12.07 35.17
CA SER A 103 -14.55 -10.81 35.28
C SER A 103 -13.20 -10.82 34.58
N ASP A 104 -12.42 -11.88 34.72
CA ASP A 104 -11.11 -12.03 34.07
C ASP A 104 -11.26 -12.13 32.54
N LEU A 105 -12.28 -12.86 32.05
CA LEU A 105 -12.57 -12.93 30.62
C LEU A 105 -13.02 -11.58 30.06
N VAL A 106 -13.81 -10.83 30.82
CA VAL A 106 -14.26 -9.47 30.43
C VAL A 106 -13.07 -8.52 30.39
N LYS A 107 -12.19 -8.55 31.39
CA LYS A 107 -10.95 -7.79 31.41
C LYS A 107 -10.09 -8.09 30.19
N MET A 108 -9.78 -9.38 29.96
CA MET A 108 -8.97 -9.82 28.83
C MET A 108 -9.57 -9.39 27.49
N SER A 109 -10.89 -9.54 27.31
CA SER A 109 -11.58 -9.12 26.09
C SER A 109 -11.52 -7.60 25.89
N THR A 110 -11.63 -6.82 26.98
CA THR A 110 -11.53 -5.37 26.96
C THR A 110 -10.14 -4.92 26.55
N GLU A 111 -9.11 -5.50 27.16
CA GLU A 111 -7.71 -5.20 26.83
C GLU A 111 -7.38 -5.59 25.38
N LEU A 112 -7.87 -6.74 24.89
CA LEU A 112 -7.68 -7.17 23.52
C LEU A 112 -8.35 -6.22 22.52
N LEU A 113 -9.59 -5.77 22.78
CA LEU A 113 -10.27 -4.77 21.94
C LEU A 113 -9.52 -3.44 21.95
N LEU A 114 -8.99 -3.03 23.09
CA LEU A 114 -8.15 -1.82 23.21
C LEU A 114 -6.90 -1.94 22.36
N TYR A 115 -6.16 -3.04 22.45
CA TYR A 115 -4.99 -3.32 21.62
C TYR A 115 -5.33 -3.31 20.12
N GLN A 116 -6.41 -3.99 19.74
CA GLN A 116 -6.83 -4.06 18.34
C GLN A 116 -7.13 -2.66 17.77
N ASN A 117 -7.85 -1.82 18.51
CA ASN A 117 -8.17 -0.47 18.07
C ASN A 117 -6.94 0.44 18.01
N TYR A 118 -6.06 0.36 19.00
CA TYR A 118 -4.82 1.12 19.03
C TYR A 118 -3.94 0.81 17.81
N PHE A 119 -3.70 -0.48 17.53
CA PHE A 119 -2.93 -0.88 16.35
C PHE A 119 -3.59 -0.49 15.03
N THR A 120 -4.93 -0.51 14.97
CA THR A 120 -5.65 -0.05 13.78
C THR A 120 -5.43 1.44 13.56
N TYR A 121 -5.54 2.25 14.62
CA TYR A 121 -5.35 3.69 14.56
C TYR A 121 -3.90 4.07 14.18
N GLU A 122 -2.90 3.41 14.77
CA GLU A 122 -1.49 3.64 14.41
C GLU A 122 -1.21 3.27 12.95
N LEU A 123 -1.77 2.14 12.49
CA LEU A 123 -1.61 1.73 11.10
C LEU A 123 -2.25 2.74 10.13
N GLU A 124 -3.46 3.21 10.41
CA GLU A 124 -4.13 4.22 9.58
C GLU A 124 -3.35 5.54 9.56
N GLY A 125 -2.83 5.97 10.70
CA GLY A 125 -1.94 7.12 10.80
C GLY A 125 -0.67 6.98 9.97
N ASN A 126 -0.05 5.81 10.02
CA ASN A 126 1.15 5.51 9.22
C ASN A 126 0.83 5.50 7.71
N ILE A 127 -0.25 4.83 7.30
CA ILE A 127 -0.70 4.83 5.90
C ILE A 127 -0.92 6.26 5.42
N ARG A 128 -1.61 7.08 6.19
CA ARG A 128 -1.88 8.48 5.83
C ARG A 128 -0.60 9.30 5.72
N SER A 129 0.36 9.10 6.62
CA SER A 129 1.66 9.76 6.56
C SER A 129 2.45 9.37 5.30
N GLN A 130 2.40 8.11 4.89
CA GLN A 130 3.02 7.64 3.64
C GLN A 130 2.33 8.24 2.41
N GLU A 131 1.00 8.31 2.37
CA GLU A 131 0.25 8.96 1.30
C GLU A 131 0.64 10.44 1.18
N LEU A 132 0.66 11.18 2.30
CA LEU A 132 1.06 12.58 2.34
C LEU A 132 2.51 12.77 1.87
N PHE A 133 3.41 11.86 2.20
CA PHE A 133 4.80 11.91 1.78
C PHE A 133 4.92 11.81 0.24
N ILE A 134 4.26 10.85 -0.37
CA ILE A 134 4.23 10.68 -1.83
C ILE A 134 3.53 11.87 -2.50
N GLU A 135 2.38 12.33 -1.96
CA GLU A 135 1.67 13.50 -2.47
C GLU A 135 2.57 14.75 -2.47
N GLU A 136 3.36 14.95 -1.42
CA GLU A 136 4.29 16.07 -1.31
C GLU A 136 5.41 15.99 -2.34
N LEU A 137 6.01 14.81 -2.54
CA LEU A 137 7.06 14.58 -3.52
C LEU A 137 6.60 14.80 -4.98
N LEU A 138 5.31 14.62 -5.25
CA LEU A 138 4.73 14.83 -6.59
C LEU A 138 4.41 16.30 -6.90
N LYS A 139 4.47 17.21 -5.93
CA LYS A 139 4.26 18.64 -6.16
C LYS A 139 5.35 19.23 -7.05
N SER A 140 5.02 20.33 -7.71
CA SER A 140 6.00 21.09 -8.51
C SER A 140 7.06 21.77 -7.63
N GLU A 141 6.66 22.18 -6.42
CA GLU A 141 7.52 22.80 -5.41
C GLU A 141 7.31 22.11 -4.06
N PRO A 142 8.01 20.99 -3.81
CA PRO A 142 7.84 20.24 -2.57
C PRO A 142 8.47 20.97 -1.38
N SER A 143 7.80 20.94 -0.24
CA SER A 143 8.27 21.53 1.01
C SER A 143 9.33 20.63 1.68
N LYS A 144 10.58 21.07 1.68
CA LYS A 144 11.69 20.32 2.30
C LYS A 144 11.48 20.06 3.80
N SER A 145 10.93 21.03 4.53
CA SER A 145 10.67 20.90 5.96
C SER A 145 9.58 19.86 6.24
N PHE A 146 8.55 19.81 5.41
CA PHE A 146 7.46 18.84 5.55
C PHE A 146 7.91 17.44 5.18
N ILE A 147 8.69 17.28 4.10
CA ILE A 147 9.32 16.01 3.72
C ILE A 147 10.19 15.48 4.86
N GLN A 148 11.04 16.34 5.46
CA GLN A 148 11.91 15.93 6.56
C GLN A 148 11.11 15.53 7.81
N HIS A 149 10.02 16.24 8.12
CA HIS A 149 9.12 15.88 9.22
C HIS A 149 8.51 14.48 9.01
N LEU A 150 7.91 14.23 7.85
CA LEU A 150 7.31 12.94 7.50
C LEU A 150 8.35 11.81 7.44
N SER A 151 9.54 12.08 6.89
CA SER A 151 10.65 11.11 6.88
C SER A 151 11.05 10.65 8.27
N ASN A 152 11.18 11.60 9.22
CA ASN A 152 11.48 11.27 10.61
C ASN A 152 10.36 10.44 11.25
N GLN A 153 9.09 10.77 10.96
CA GLN A 153 7.93 10.03 11.45
C GLN A 153 7.88 8.60 10.89
N LEU A 154 8.24 8.42 9.63
CA LEU A 154 8.23 7.12 8.94
C LEU A 154 9.52 6.32 9.16
N ASN A 155 10.51 6.86 9.86
CA ASN A 155 11.85 6.28 10.02
C ASN A 155 12.51 5.88 8.69
N THR A 156 12.24 6.66 7.62
CA THR A 156 12.73 6.36 6.28
C THR A 156 14.09 7.02 6.06
N ASN A 157 15.09 6.24 5.60
CA ASN A 157 16.38 6.78 5.23
C ASN A 157 16.35 7.38 3.81
N LEU A 158 16.48 8.70 3.71
CA LEU A 158 16.36 9.45 2.45
C LEU A 158 17.70 9.72 1.72
N LEU A 159 18.83 9.29 2.31
CA LEU A 159 20.18 9.61 1.81
C LEU A 159 20.75 8.54 0.85
N THR A 160 19.92 7.86 0.09
CA THR A 160 20.26 6.65 -0.63
C THR A 160 19.80 6.70 -2.08
N PHE A 161 20.11 5.67 -2.84
CA PHE A 161 19.53 5.46 -4.16
C PHE A 161 18.03 5.23 -4.05
N GLY A 162 17.25 5.81 -4.96
CA GLY A 162 15.80 5.67 -5.02
C GLY A 162 15.30 5.21 -6.38
N LYS A 163 14.20 4.47 -6.40
CA LYS A 163 13.37 4.18 -7.58
C LYS A 163 11.90 4.44 -7.27
N CYS A 164 11.18 4.96 -8.24
CA CYS A 164 9.72 4.98 -8.23
C CYS A 164 9.20 3.68 -8.84
N ILE A 165 8.18 3.10 -8.22
CA ILE A 165 7.47 1.93 -8.75
C ILE A 165 6.00 2.28 -8.77
N ILE A 166 5.32 2.04 -9.89
CA ILE A 166 3.87 2.15 -10.00
C ILE A 166 3.29 0.78 -10.30
N ILE A 167 2.24 0.42 -9.57
CA ILE A 167 1.56 -0.86 -9.69
C ILE A 167 0.09 -0.59 -9.96
N ASN A 168 -0.40 -1.05 -11.11
CA ASN A 168 -1.82 -1.09 -11.43
C ASN A 168 -2.34 -2.51 -11.20
N ILE A 169 -3.43 -2.63 -10.44
CA ILE A 169 -4.06 -3.91 -10.12
C ILE A 169 -5.33 -4.03 -10.96
N GLU A 170 -5.44 -5.11 -11.75
CA GLU A 170 -6.55 -5.27 -12.71
C GLU A 170 -7.91 -5.50 -12.03
N LYS A 171 -7.93 -6.17 -10.87
CA LYS A 171 -9.16 -6.47 -10.14
C LYS A 171 -9.28 -5.58 -8.90
N GLN A 172 -10.50 -5.10 -8.62
CA GLN A 172 -10.78 -4.31 -7.43
C GLN A 172 -10.34 -5.02 -6.16
N ILE A 173 -9.47 -4.36 -5.37
CA ILE A 173 -9.06 -4.85 -4.06
C ILE A 173 -10.23 -4.62 -3.10
N PHE A 174 -10.73 -5.69 -2.47
CA PHE A 174 -11.83 -5.62 -1.50
C PHE A 174 -11.51 -4.76 -0.26
N SER A 175 -10.20 -4.53 0.06
CA SER A 175 -9.77 -3.68 1.16
C SER A 175 -8.37 -3.13 0.92
N LYS A 176 -8.24 -1.81 0.78
CA LYS A 176 -6.97 -1.07 0.75
C LYS A 176 -6.08 -1.48 1.94
N ASN A 177 -6.66 -1.46 3.14
CA ASN A 177 -5.96 -1.71 4.40
C ASN A 177 -5.40 -3.14 4.50
N SER A 178 -6.09 -4.16 3.99
CA SER A 178 -5.59 -5.54 4.02
C SER A 178 -4.40 -5.73 3.08
N THR A 179 -4.42 -5.12 1.91
CA THR A 179 -3.31 -5.20 0.94
C THR A 179 -2.09 -4.44 1.44
N VAL A 180 -2.27 -3.22 2.00
CA VAL A 180 -1.18 -2.48 2.64
C VAL A 180 -0.60 -3.26 3.81
N ARG A 181 -1.44 -3.83 4.68
CA ARG A 181 -0.98 -4.66 5.81
C ARG A 181 -0.14 -5.82 5.34
N THR A 182 -0.57 -6.52 4.30
CA THR A 182 0.17 -7.66 3.73
C THR A 182 1.49 -7.21 3.11
N LEU A 183 1.50 -6.09 2.40
CA LEU A 183 2.73 -5.51 1.85
C LEU A 183 3.65 -5.03 2.99
N ALA A 184 3.15 -4.22 3.91
CA ALA A 184 3.92 -3.68 5.03
C ALA A 184 4.49 -4.76 5.97
N SER A 185 3.80 -5.90 6.13
CA SER A 185 4.30 -7.01 6.96
C SER A 185 5.44 -7.81 6.31
N LYS A 186 5.60 -7.71 5.00
CA LYS A 186 6.59 -8.47 4.22
C LYS A 186 7.75 -7.61 3.68
N ILE A 187 7.60 -6.29 3.75
CA ILE A 187 8.54 -5.31 3.23
C ILE A 187 9.14 -4.54 4.42
N ASP A 188 10.44 -4.29 4.39
CA ASP A 188 11.10 -3.46 5.40
C ASP A 188 10.61 -2.00 5.32
N PRO A 189 9.92 -1.48 6.36
CA PRO A 189 9.35 -0.14 6.33
C PRO A 189 10.39 0.97 6.17
N SER A 190 11.66 0.72 6.55
CA SER A 190 12.73 1.71 6.43
C SER A 190 13.17 1.96 4.98
N SER A 191 12.87 1.01 4.10
CA SER A 191 13.31 1.01 2.70
C SER A 191 12.19 1.33 1.70
N PHE A 192 10.95 1.50 2.17
CA PHE A 192 9.80 1.71 1.28
C PHE A 192 8.80 2.70 1.87
N VAL A 193 8.32 3.61 1.01
CA VAL A 193 7.12 4.41 1.28
C VAL A 193 6.07 4.01 0.25
N ILE A 194 4.89 3.60 0.72
CA ILE A 194 3.83 3.02 -0.10
C ILE A 194 2.59 3.89 0.00
N ALA A 195 2.07 4.35 -1.13
CA ALA A 195 0.85 5.15 -1.17
C ALA A 195 -0.16 4.58 -2.18
N PHE A 196 -1.44 4.66 -1.83
CA PHE A 196 -2.52 4.43 -2.77
C PHE A 196 -2.97 5.76 -3.36
N THR A 197 -2.78 5.95 -4.65
CA THR A 197 -3.25 7.14 -5.36
C THR A 197 -4.71 7.02 -5.79
N ASN A 198 -5.18 5.78 -5.99
CA ASN A 198 -6.59 5.44 -6.22
C ASN A 198 -6.88 4.00 -5.80
N HIS A 199 -8.10 3.49 -6.04
CA HIS A 199 -8.53 2.15 -5.59
C HIS A 199 -7.69 0.99 -6.14
N ASN A 200 -7.07 1.15 -7.31
CA ASN A 200 -6.36 0.08 -8.01
C ASN A 200 -4.90 0.42 -8.30
N ARG A 201 -4.40 1.55 -7.78
CA ARG A 201 -3.06 2.03 -8.10
C ARG A 201 -2.24 2.30 -6.86
N ILE A 202 -1.08 1.68 -6.80
CA ILE A 202 -0.09 1.83 -5.74
C ILE A 202 1.13 2.54 -6.33
N VAL A 203 1.64 3.53 -5.60
CA VAL A 203 2.92 4.19 -5.86
C VAL A 203 3.86 3.86 -4.73
N ILE A 204 5.06 3.42 -5.05
CA ILE A 204 6.09 3.05 -4.07
C ILE A 204 7.34 3.86 -4.36
N LEU A 205 7.87 4.50 -3.33
CA LEU A 205 9.26 4.93 -3.28
C LEU A 205 10.06 3.80 -2.63
N ALA A 206 10.96 3.18 -3.39
CA ALA A 206 11.93 2.22 -2.88
C ALA A 206 13.29 2.91 -2.70
N THR A 207 13.95 2.69 -1.57
CA THR A 207 15.28 3.24 -1.28
C THR A 207 16.25 2.16 -0.83
N ASP A 208 17.54 2.30 -1.15
CA ASP A 208 18.62 1.44 -0.67
C ASP A 208 19.97 2.15 -0.75
N GLU A 209 20.92 1.72 0.08
CA GLU A 209 22.32 2.17 0.00
C GLU A 209 23.07 1.49 -1.15
N ASP A 210 22.61 0.30 -1.56
CA ASP A 210 23.16 -0.44 -2.69
C ASP A 210 22.21 -0.37 -3.90
N ARG A 211 22.75 0.13 -5.01
CA ARG A 211 22.05 0.21 -6.28
C ARG A 211 21.51 -1.14 -6.76
N CYS A 212 22.29 -2.21 -6.62
CA CYS A 212 21.89 -3.54 -7.07
C CYS A 212 20.76 -4.13 -6.23
N ALA A 213 20.68 -3.79 -4.95
CA ALA A 213 19.64 -4.26 -4.05
C ALA A 213 18.24 -3.72 -4.42
N LEU A 214 18.15 -2.55 -5.09
CA LEU A 214 16.87 -1.99 -5.53
C LEU A 214 16.15 -2.89 -6.53
N ASP A 215 16.85 -3.45 -7.50
CA ASP A 215 16.25 -4.33 -8.52
C ASP A 215 15.79 -5.66 -7.89
N GLU A 216 16.54 -6.19 -6.94
CA GLU A 216 16.10 -7.36 -6.17
C GLU A 216 14.84 -7.06 -5.34
N LYS A 217 14.75 -5.87 -4.72
CA LYS A 217 13.57 -5.44 -3.98
C LYS A 217 12.32 -5.36 -4.88
N ILE A 218 12.48 -4.79 -6.08
CA ILE A 218 11.38 -4.70 -7.07
C ILE A 218 10.89 -6.10 -7.47
N ASN A 219 11.81 -7.02 -7.76
CA ASN A 219 11.48 -8.40 -8.11
C ASN A 219 10.77 -9.12 -6.95
N ARG A 220 11.16 -8.87 -5.70
CA ARG A 220 10.46 -9.41 -4.52
C ARG A 220 9.04 -8.88 -4.42
N ILE A 221 8.82 -7.58 -4.65
CA ILE A 221 7.47 -7.00 -4.67
C ILE A 221 6.61 -7.66 -5.75
N HIS A 222 7.14 -7.80 -6.97
CA HIS A 222 6.44 -8.49 -8.07
C HIS A 222 6.07 -9.93 -7.69
N GLN A 223 7.01 -10.69 -7.11
CA GLN A 223 6.75 -12.06 -6.66
C GLN A 223 5.67 -12.12 -5.57
N MET A 224 5.63 -11.14 -4.64
CA MET A 224 4.58 -11.08 -3.62
C MET A 224 3.18 -10.93 -4.22
N PHE A 225 2.99 -10.08 -5.24
CA PHE A 225 1.71 -9.96 -5.92
C PHE A 225 1.31 -11.26 -6.64
N LYS A 226 2.28 -11.93 -7.24
CA LYS A 226 2.07 -13.24 -7.86
C LYS A 226 1.66 -14.32 -6.84
N ASP A 227 2.30 -14.34 -5.67
CA ASP A 227 1.95 -15.27 -4.58
C ASP A 227 0.54 -15.00 -4.04
N LEU A 228 0.09 -13.74 -4.06
CA LEU A 228 -1.27 -13.32 -3.71
C LEU A 228 -2.29 -13.58 -4.83
N GLN A 229 -1.87 -14.14 -5.96
CA GLN A 229 -2.70 -14.38 -7.16
C GLN A 229 -3.38 -13.11 -7.69
N LEU A 230 -2.72 -11.96 -7.53
CA LEU A 230 -3.17 -10.69 -8.06
C LEU A 230 -2.52 -10.42 -9.41
N GLU A 231 -3.35 -10.17 -10.41
CA GLU A 231 -2.90 -9.72 -11.73
C GLU A 231 -2.54 -8.24 -11.63
N VAL A 232 -1.28 -7.92 -11.86
CA VAL A 232 -0.73 -6.57 -11.74
C VAL A 232 0.13 -6.22 -12.94
N HIS A 233 0.10 -4.94 -13.32
CA HIS A 233 1.06 -4.32 -14.20
C HIS A 233 1.93 -3.39 -13.38
N MET A 234 3.23 -3.62 -13.39
CA MET A 234 4.21 -2.86 -12.63
C MET A 234 5.17 -2.15 -13.58
N THR A 235 5.51 -0.92 -13.22
CA THR A 235 6.56 -0.16 -13.89
C THR A 235 7.56 0.35 -12.87
N SER A 236 8.82 0.49 -13.27
CA SER A 236 9.86 1.12 -12.45
C SER A 236 10.63 2.17 -13.22
N SER A 237 10.99 3.26 -12.52
CA SER A 237 11.78 4.38 -13.06
C SER A 237 13.26 4.04 -13.19
N LEU A 238 14.03 4.98 -13.73
CA LEU A 238 15.48 5.04 -13.53
C LEU A 238 15.80 5.26 -12.04
N ILE A 239 17.04 4.93 -11.67
CA ILE A 239 17.57 5.21 -10.33
C ILE A 239 17.84 6.72 -10.21
N PHE A 240 17.41 7.30 -9.10
CA PHE A 240 17.75 8.67 -8.71
C PHE A 240 18.46 8.71 -7.35
N THR A 241 19.15 9.81 -7.06
CA THR A 241 19.90 10.04 -5.82
C THR A 241 19.39 11.25 -5.05
N ASN A 242 18.42 11.96 -5.59
CA ASN A 242 17.83 13.15 -4.99
C ASN A 242 16.31 13.00 -4.99
N LEU A 243 15.68 13.18 -3.85
CA LEU A 243 14.20 13.09 -3.73
C LEU A 243 13.46 14.12 -4.59
N ASN A 244 14.07 15.24 -4.94
CA ASN A 244 13.48 16.20 -5.87
C ASN A 244 13.24 15.59 -7.26
N ASP A 245 13.96 14.52 -7.62
CA ASP A 245 13.79 13.80 -8.89
C ASP A 245 12.65 12.77 -8.85
N PHE A 246 12.02 12.55 -7.69
CA PHE A 246 10.93 11.56 -7.55
C PHE A 246 9.77 11.83 -8.50
N LYS A 247 9.38 13.10 -8.68
CA LYS A 247 8.32 13.47 -9.61
C LYS A 247 8.68 13.05 -11.04
N LYS A 248 9.93 13.29 -11.47
CA LYS A 248 10.42 12.86 -12.78
C LYS A 248 10.40 11.33 -12.90
N ALA A 249 10.85 10.63 -11.85
CA ALA A 249 10.81 9.17 -11.79
C ALA A 249 9.36 8.61 -11.86
N TYR A 250 8.40 9.32 -11.25
CA TYR A 250 6.98 9.00 -11.39
C TYR A 250 6.50 9.19 -12.84
N GLU A 251 6.87 10.30 -13.49
CA GLU A 251 6.53 10.59 -14.89
C GLU A 251 7.15 9.56 -15.85
N GLU A 252 8.36 9.05 -15.58
CA GLU A 252 8.99 7.95 -16.32
C GLU A 252 8.12 6.67 -16.24
N CYS A 253 7.64 6.30 -15.05
CA CYS A 253 6.73 5.16 -14.89
C CYS A 253 5.40 5.36 -15.65
N GLU A 254 4.84 6.57 -15.65
CA GLU A 254 3.63 6.90 -16.42
C GLU A 254 3.84 6.72 -17.92
N LEU A 255 4.99 7.15 -18.45
CA LEU A 255 5.33 6.97 -19.84
C LEU A 255 5.37 5.49 -20.23
N VAL A 256 5.90 4.61 -19.37
CA VAL A 256 5.87 3.16 -19.61
C VAL A 256 4.46 2.62 -19.74
N PHE A 257 3.52 3.06 -18.87
CA PHE A 257 2.10 2.68 -19.01
C PHE A 257 1.47 3.19 -20.30
N MET A 258 1.82 4.41 -20.75
CA MET A 258 1.31 4.98 -22.00
C MET A 258 1.75 4.20 -23.23
N LEU A 259 2.91 3.53 -23.18
CA LEU A 259 3.39 2.65 -24.27
C LEU A 259 2.51 1.41 -24.47
N ASN A 260 1.61 1.13 -23.53
CA ASN A 260 0.67 0.00 -23.56
C ASN A 260 1.35 -1.36 -23.83
N GLU A 261 2.62 -1.52 -23.44
CA GLU A 261 3.37 -2.76 -23.54
C GLU A 261 2.96 -3.75 -22.45
N GLN A 262 1.72 -4.25 -22.56
CA GLN A 262 1.15 -5.24 -21.62
C GLN A 262 1.79 -6.64 -21.75
N SER A 263 2.86 -6.78 -22.52
CA SER A 263 3.50 -8.09 -22.80
C SER A 263 4.27 -8.65 -21.60
N ALA A 264 4.60 -7.83 -20.61
CA ALA A 264 5.27 -8.25 -19.39
C ALA A 264 4.59 -7.64 -18.15
N PRO A 265 4.44 -8.41 -17.05
CA PRO A 265 3.83 -7.92 -15.82
C PRO A 265 4.68 -6.87 -15.07
N LEU A 266 5.97 -6.79 -15.38
CA LEU A 266 6.92 -5.80 -14.88
C LEU A 266 7.74 -5.27 -16.05
N VAL A 267 7.75 -3.96 -16.26
CA VAL A 267 8.54 -3.26 -17.29
C VAL A 267 9.32 -2.11 -16.63
N SER A 268 10.63 -2.11 -16.78
CA SER A 268 11.48 -0.99 -16.37
C SER A 268 11.49 0.10 -17.45
N PHE A 269 11.53 1.38 -17.03
CA PHE A 269 11.72 2.49 -17.96
C PHE A 269 13.01 2.34 -18.78
N GLU A 270 14.08 1.79 -18.19
CA GLU A 270 15.36 1.53 -18.82
C GLU A 270 15.24 0.59 -20.05
N GLU A 271 14.27 -0.33 -20.05
CA GLU A 271 14.01 -1.27 -21.15
C GLU A 271 13.29 -0.64 -22.36
N VAL A 272 12.66 0.50 -22.15
CA VAL A 272 11.79 1.16 -23.15
C VAL A 272 12.10 2.66 -23.34
N GLU A 273 13.19 3.13 -22.75
CA GLU A 273 13.57 4.54 -22.74
C GLU A 273 13.56 5.15 -24.14
N GLU A 274 14.13 4.44 -25.13
CA GLU A 274 14.18 4.91 -26.50
C GLU A 274 12.81 5.08 -27.16
N LYS A 275 11.80 4.31 -26.73
CA LYS A 275 10.41 4.43 -27.21
C LYS A 275 9.74 5.63 -26.55
N THR A 276 10.02 5.88 -25.27
CA THR A 276 9.41 6.98 -24.53
C THR A 276 9.79 8.35 -25.10
N LEU A 277 10.99 8.47 -25.71
CA LEU A 277 11.42 9.69 -26.40
C LEU A 277 10.45 10.09 -27.52
N LEU A 278 9.84 9.13 -28.19
CA LEU A 278 8.89 9.39 -29.26
C LEU A 278 7.56 9.95 -28.71
N TYR A 279 7.20 9.60 -27.48
CA TYR A 279 5.96 10.08 -26.84
C TYR A 279 6.04 11.55 -26.43
N GLN A 280 7.24 12.14 -26.37
CA GLN A 280 7.44 13.57 -26.18
C GLN A 280 7.19 14.38 -27.47
N ILE A 281 7.08 13.69 -28.62
CA ILE A 281 6.77 14.31 -29.91
C ILE A 281 5.24 14.35 -30.04
N ASP A 282 4.74 15.42 -30.63
CA ASP A 282 3.32 15.62 -30.92
C ASP A 282 2.70 14.40 -31.61
N SER A 283 1.51 13.98 -31.17
CA SER A 283 0.83 12.76 -31.65
C SER A 283 0.50 12.83 -33.14
N GLU A 284 0.16 14.00 -33.69
CA GLU A 284 -0.15 14.19 -35.09
C GLU A 284 1.11 13.99 -35.96
N ILE A 285 2.26 14.45 -35.47
CA ILE A 285 3.55 14.23 -36.17
C ILE A 285 3.90 12.75 -36.17
N ARG A 286 3.72 12.04 -35.06
CA ARG A 286 3.97 10.60 -34.97
C ARG A 286 3.07 9.80 -35.91
N GLU A 287 1.76 10.03 -35.85
CA GLU A 287 0.80 9.35 -36.72
C GLU A 287 1.06 9.62 -38.20
N ARG A 288 1.40 10.84 -38.56
CA ARG A 288 1.78 11.19 -39.94
C ARG A 288 3.03 10.44 -40.38
N PHE A 289 4.04 10.33 -39.50
CA PHE A 289 5.25 9.58 -39.79
C PHE A 289 4.96 8.10 -39.97
N LYS A 290 4.25 7.50 -39.05
CA LYS A 290 3.81 6.09 -39.09
C LYS A 290 3.08 5.74 -40.38
N LYS A 291 2.02 6.52 -40.69
CA LYS A 291 1.22 6.32 -41.89
C LYS A 291 2.06 6.40 -43.16
N ARG A 292 2.98 7.35 -43.25
CA ARG A 292 3.84 7.52 -44.41
C ARG A 292 4.83 6.37 -44.60
N ILE A 293 5.32 5.78 -43.52
CA ILE A 293 6.41 4.76 -43.59
C ILE A 293 5.84 3.33 -43.67
N ILE A 294 4.83 3.02 -42.88
CA ILE A 294 4.30 1.64 -42.75
C ILE A 294 2.80 1.52 -42.99
N GLY A 295 2.12 2.62 -43.39
CA GLY A 295 0.66 2.63 -43.51
C GLY A 295 0.07 1.63 -44.50
N ASP A 296 0.85 1.20 -45.49
CA ASP A 296 0.43 0.24 -46.51
C ASP A 296 0.87 -1.21 -46.22
N LEU A 297 1.51 -1.44 -45.05
CA LEU A 297 1.90 -2.81 -44.65
C LEU A 297 0.70 -3.53 -43.99
N ASP A 298 0.57 -4.82 -44.35
CA ASP A 298 -0.36 -5.73 -43.70
C ASP A 298 0.14 -6.17 -42.30
N ASP A 299 -0.77 -6.63 -41.43
CA ASP A 299 -0.47 -7.06 -40.06
C ASP A 299 0.59 -8.17 -40.02
N GLN A 300 0.61 -9.07 -41.02
CA GLN A 300 1.59 -10.14 -41.14
C GLN A 300 3.00 -9.61 -41.38
N SER A 301 3.12 -8.56 -42.19
CA SER A 301 4.39 -7.89 -42.49
C SER A 301 4.87 -7.13 -41.23
N ILE A 302 3.99 -6.42 -40.55
CA ILE A 302 4.32 -5.73 -39.29
C ILE A 302 4.79 -6.71 -38.22
N ALA A 303 4.05 -7.82 -38.02
CA ALA A 303 4.44 -8.86 -37.06
C ALA A 303 5.81 -9.52 -37.46
N THR A 304 6.06 -9.72 -38.74
CA THR A 304 7.34 -10.25 -39.22
C THR A 304 8.49 -9.28 -38.93
N LEU A 305 8.29 -7.97 -39.18
CA LEU A 305 9.29 -6.95 -38.88
C LEU A 305 9.57 -6.83 -37.36
N LYS A 306 8.55 -6.85 -36.52
CA LYS A 306 8.71 -6.85 -35.06
C LYS A 306 9.64 -7.97 -34.58
N ILE A 307 9.39 -9.21 -35.00
CA ILE A 307 10.20 -10.36 -34.61
C ILE A 307 11.58 -10.31 -35.26
N PHE A 308 11.71 -9.79 -36.47
CA PHE A 308 12.99 -9.64 -37.17
C PHE A 308 13.91 -8.63 -36.44
N PHE A 309 13.38 -7.51 -36.04
CA PHE A 309 14.12 -6.50 -35.28
C PHE A 309 14.44 -6.98 -33.85
N HIS A 310 13.50 -7.63 -33.18
CA HIS A 310 13.74 -8.25 -31.87
C HIS A 310 14.89 -9.26 -31.89
N ASN A 311 15.04 -10.02 -33.02
CA ASN A 311 16.15 -10.94 -33.23
C ASN A 311 17.39 -10.28 -33.86
N ASN A 312 17.58 -8.97 -33.68
CA ASN A 312 18.74 -8.22 -34.16
C ASN A 312 19.05 -8.44 -35.67
N LEU A 313 18.02 -8.40 -36.50
CA LEU A 313 18.11 -8.63 -37.95
C LEU A 313 18.64 -10.04 -38.34
N ASN A 314 18.58 -10.99 -37.45
CA ASN A 314 19.06 -12.36 -37.67
C ASN A 314 17.99 -13.20 -38.38
N ILE A 315 18.22 -13.49 -39.65
CA ILE A 315 17.31 -14.24 -40.52
C ILE A 315 17.02 -15.66 -39.97
N SER A 316 18.06 -16.36 -39.51
CA SER A 316 17.92 -17.78 -39.09
C SER A 316 17.12 -17.88 -37.77
N GLN A 317 17.40 -17.00 -36.79
CA GLN A 317 16.67 -16.96 -35.55
C GLN A 317 15.22 -16.52 -35.76
N THR A 318 14.98 -15.51 -36.61
CA THR A 318 13.64 -15.03 -36.95
C THR A 318 12.79 -16.08 -37.62
N ALA A 319 13.37 -16.81 -38.62
CA ALA A 319 12.66 -17.89 -39.29
C ALA A 319 12.26 -19.01 -38.30
N LYS A 320 13.17 -19.37 -37.39
CA LYS A 320 12.90 -20.34 -36.31
C LYS A 320 11.81 -19.84 -35.36
N HIS A 321 11.89 -18.57 -34.93
CA HIS A 321 10.92 -17.96 -34.00
C HIS A 321 9.50 -17.89 -34.61
N LEU A 322 9.41 -17.62 -35.92
CA LEU A 322 8.15 -17.57 -36.67
C LEU A 322 7.67 -18.97 -37.15
N TYR A 323 8.42 -20.06 -36.90
CA TYR A 323 8.12 -21.39 -37.38
C TYR A 323 7.93 -21.47 -38.90
N ILE A 324 8.74 -20.70 -39.66
CA ILE A 324 8.71 -20.69 -41.14
C ILE A 324 10.08 -21.02 -41.74
N HIS A 325 10.06 -21.44 -43.03
CA HIS A 325 11.31 -21.62 -43.73
C HIS A 325 12.03 -20.31 -44.01
N ARG A 326 13.37 -20.31 -44.01
CA ARG A 326 14.20 -19.13 -44.27
C ARG A 326 13.80 -18.39 -45.55
N ASN A 327 13.49 -19.11 -46.63
CA ASN A 327 13.10 -18.49 -47.91
C ASN A 327 11.74 -17.78 -47.79
N THR A 328 10.81 -18.28 -46.98
CA THR A 328 9.54 -17.64 -46.70
C THR A 328 9.74 -16.29 -45.94
N LEU A 329 10.67 -16.27 -44.99
CA LEU A 329 11.05 -15.03 -44.31
C LEU A 329 11.66 -14.03 -45.28
N LEU A 330 12.61 -14.47 -46.11
CA LEU A 330 13.22 -13.60 -47.11
C LEU A 330 12.19 -12.99 -48.08
N TYR A 331 11.22 -13.78 -48.50
CA TYR A 331 10.11 -13.33 -49.33
C TYR A 331 9.27 -12.26 -48.61
N ARG A 332 8.93 -12.48 -47.33
CA ARG A 332 8.18 -11.49 -46.53
C ARG A 332 8.95 -10.18 -46.35
N LEU A 333 10.26 -10.24 -46.08
CA LEU A 333 11.10 -9.07 -45.96
C LEU A 333 11.24 -8.30 -47.28
N GLU A 334 11.32 -9.02 -48.45
CA GLU A 334 11.33 -8.38 -49.75
C GLU A 334 9.97 -7.73 -50.08
N LYS A 335 8.85 -8.35 -49.67
CA LYS A 335 7.52 -7.75 -49.76
C LYS A 335 7.48 -6.44 -48.98
N CYS A 336 7.97 -6.41 -47.73
CA CYS A 336 8.03 -5.18 -46.93
C CYS A 336 8.82 -4.09 -47.65
N LYS A 337 9.99 -4.45 -48.26
CA LYS A 337 10.81 -3.53 -49.04
C LYS A 337 10.07 -2.99 -50.26
N THR A 338 9.33 -3.82 -50.97
CA THR A 338 8.57 -3.42 -52.17
C THR A 338 7.45 -2.42 -51.80
N VAL A 339 6.74 -2.66 -50.67
CA VAL A 339 5.63 -1.82 -50.24
C VAL A 339 6.14 -0.47 -49.65
N THR A 340 7.17 -0.51 -48.82
CA THR A 340 7.65 0.70 -48.09
C THR A 340 8.76 1.44 -48.81
N GLY A 341 9.42 0.83 -49.80
CA GLY A 341 10.65 1.34 -50.42
C GLY A 341 11.88 1.22 -49.52
N LEU A 342 11.77 0.67 -48.30
CA LEU A 342 12.83 0.56 -47.30
C LEU A 342 13.26 -0.90 -47.12
N ASN A 343 14.57 -1.17 -47.19
CA ASN A 343 15.13 -2.51 -47.01
C ASN A 343 15.31 -2.84 -45.51
N PRO A 344 14.53 -3.77 -44.95
CA PRO A 344 14.62 -4.11 -43.54
C PRO A 344 15.97 -4.72 -43.10
N LYS A 345 16.78 -5.16 -44.04
CA LYS A 345 18.12 -5.74 -43.79
C LYS A 345 19.23 -4.68 -43.72
N LYS A 346 18.96 -3.43 -44.09
CA LYS A 346 19.91 -2.33 -43.98
C LYS A 346 19.61 -1.50 -42.71
N TYR A 347 20.58 -1.37 -41.84
CA TYR A 347 20.41 -0.73 -40.51
C TYR A 347 19.70 0.62 -40.58
N SER A 348 20.18 1.55 -41.43
CA SER A 348 19.59 2.90 -41.54
C SER A 348 18.13 2.92 -42.02
N GLU A 349 17.75 1.93 -42.87
CA GLU A 349 16.38 1.77 -43.37
C GLU A 349 15.52 0.99 -42.38
N ALA A 350 16.09 -0.03 -41.73
CA ALA A 350 15.49 -0.79 -40.64
C ALA A 350 15.13 0.11 -39.44
N LEU A 351 16.03 1.03 -39.08
CA LEU A 351 15.79 2.00 -38.01
C LEU A 351 14.57 2.90 -38.29
N LYS A 352 14.37 3.35 -39.54
CA LYS A 352 13.18 4.12 -39.92
C LYS A 352 11.89 3.31 -39.75
N LEU A 353 11.93 2.04 -40.18
CA LEU A 353 10.80 1.10 -40.00
C LEU A 353 10.53 0.85 -38.51
N GLN A 354 11.58 0.66 -37.71
CA GLN A 354 11.49 0.44 -36.27
C GLN A 354 10.84 1.64 -35.56
N ILE A 355 11.32 2.86 -35.85
CA ILE A 355 10.74 4.10 -35.28
C ILE A 355 9.27 4.24 -35.68
N ALA A 356 8.90 3.96 -36.93
CA ALA A 356 7.52 4.03 -37.37
C ALA A 356 6.61 3.00 -36.68
N MET A 357 7.14 1.86 -36.27
CA MET A 357 6.38 0.85 -35.50
C MET A 357 6.24 1.22 -34.02
N TRP A 358 7.11 2.08 -33.50
CA TRP A 358 7.02 2.61 -32.13
C TRP A 358 6.09 3.84 -32.04
N CYS A 359 5.85 4.57 -33.14
CA CYS A 359 4.81 5.59 -33.25
C CYS A 359 3.40 4.99 -33.29
#